data_85cb5289feb5f6a9ee1b96e8b888d9a4
#
_entry.id   85cb5289feb5f6a9ee1b96e8b888d9a4
#
_cell.length_a   1.000
_cell.length_b   1.000
_cell.length_c   1.000
_cell.angle_alpha   90.00
_cell.angle_beta   90.00
_cell.angle_gamma   90.00
#
_symmetry.space_group_name_H-M   'P 1'
#
loop_
_entity.id
_entity.type
_entity.pdbx_description
1 polymer ?
#
loop_
_entity_poly.entity_id
_entity_poly.type
_entity_poly.pdbx_seq_one_letter_code
_entity_poly.pdbx_strand_id
1 'polypeptide(L)'
;MPNLATWIRAKDAKWFRPIFCKHSEIKVWNARSRNVRLDQMDGLLLTGGSDISPEFLRQKVLDSSVLDKQIDPERDRWEFAAVQEALARGRPIFAICKGLQVFNVALGGTLKLDIKGHNLPEQRDRDIQPLRHSRRASHRFPKVNSAHHQAIERLGDDLEVEAWSAHDGIVEQIHLQKYPFARAVQYHPERSRIYDSLFEDFFARLERR
;
A
#
# COMPACT_ATOMS: atom_id res chain seq x y z
N MET A 1 17.90 2.29 16.23
CA MET A 1 17.47 1.99 14.86
C MET A 1 16.02 1.56 14.90
N PRO A 2 15.10 2.26 14.24
CA PRO A 2 13.70 1.89 14.20
C PRO A 2 13.50 0.58 13.41
N ASN A 3 12.56 -0.25 13.87
CA ASN A 3 12.21 -1.53 13.26
C ASN A 3 11.05 -1.34 12.30
N LEU A 4 11.29 -1.47 11.01
CA LEU A 4 10.27 -1.41 9.96
C LEU A 4 9.78 -2.82 9.64
N ALA A 5 8.53 -3.11 9.98
CA ALA A 5 7.88 -4.37 9.62
C ALA A 5 7.32 -4.31 8.19
N THR A 6 7.53 -5.37 7.43
CA THR A 6 7.07 -5.45 6.04
C THR A 6 6.95 -6.92 5.58
N TRP A 7 6.24 -7.14 4.45
CA TRP A 7 6.26 -8.39 3.70
C TRP A 7 6.61 -8.11 2.25
N ILE A 8 7.88 -8.34 1.88
CA ILE A 8 8.38 -8.10 0.52
C ILE A 8 8.63 -9.44 -0.17
N ARG A 9 8.00 -9.64 -1.34
CA ARG A 9 8.23 -10.82 -2.17
C ARG A 9 9.64 -10.78 -2.75
N ALA A 10 10.26 -11.95 -2.96
CA ALA A 10 11.63 -12.05 -3.50
C ALA A 10 11.79 -11.30 -4.84
N LYS A 11 10.78 -11.40 -5.73
CA LYS A 11 10.80 -10.74 -7.04
C LYS A 11 10.75 -9.21 -6.98
N ASP A 12 10.21 -8.64 -5.88
CA ASP A 12 10.05 -7.20 -5.69
C ASP A 12 11.21 -6.58 -4.91
N ALA A 13 12.04 -7.39 -4.24
CA ALA A 13 13.15 -6.93 -3.40
C ALA A 13 14.13 -6.00 -4.15
N LYS A 14 14.31 -6.19 -5.47
CA LYS A 14 15.15 -5.34 -6.32
C LYS A 14 14.73 -3.87 -6.31
N TRP A 15 13.42 -3.59 -6.19
CA TRP A 15 12.87 -2.23 -6.17
C TRP A 15 13.08 -1.53 -4.83
N PHE A 16 12.97 -2.28 -3.72
CA PHE A 16 13.11 -1.74 -2.38
C PHE A 16 14.56 -1.61 -1.91
N ARG A 17 15.48 -2.44 -2.44
CA ARG A 17 16.90 -2.42 -2.05
C ARG A 17 17.55 -1.04 -2.17
N PRO A 18 17.41 -0.28 -3.28
CA PRO A 18 18.00 1.06 -3.39
C PRO A 18 17.45 2.03 -2.34
N ILE A 19 16.14 1.91 -2.01
CA ILE A 19 15.47 2.75 -1.02
C ILE A 19 16.07 2.50 0.37
N PHE A 20 16.14 1.24 0.79
CA PHE A 20 16.68 0.89 2.11
C PHE A 20 18.19 1.12 2.23
N CYS A 21 18.94 1.04 1.13
CA CYS A 21 20.37 1.38 1.15
C CYS A 21 20.62 2.86 1.46
N LYS A 22 19.71 3.76 1.09
CA LYS A 22 19.78 5.19 1.44
C LYS A 22 19.44 5.45 2.91
N HIS A 23 18.72 4.54 3.57
CA HIS A 23 18.18 4.65 4.92
C HIS A 23 18.70 3.50 5.79
N SER A 24 20.02 3.37 5.85
CA SER A 24 20.70 2.28 6.58
C SER A 24 20.48 2.30 8.10
N GLU A 25 19.99 3.42 8.65
CA GLU A 25 19.55 3.59 10.03
C GLU A 25 18.26 2.84 10.35
N ILE A 26 17.51 2.35 9.33
CA ILE A 26 16.26 1.61 9.50
C ILE A 26 16.53 0.11 9.45
N LYS A 27 16.09 -0.63 10.46
CA LYS A 27 16.18 -2.08 10.51
C LYS A 27 14.92 -2.69 9.87
N VAL A 28 15.07 -3.23 8.67
CA VAL A 28 13.96 -3.86 7.94
C VAL A 28 13.71 -5.29 8.41
N TRP A 29 12.48 -5.55 8.84
CA TRP A 29 11.98 -6.85 9.27
C TRP A 29 10.99 -7.41 8.24
N ASN A 30 11.49 -8.25 7.32
CA ASN A 30 10.65 -8.89 6.31
C ASN A 30 10.02 -10.18 6.84
N ALA A 31 8.72 -10.16 7.09
CA ALA A 31 7.96 -11.28 7.66
C ALA A 31 7.96 -12.53 6.77
N ARG A 32 8.17 -12.37 5.46
CA ARG A 32 8.33 -13.50 4.55
C ARG A 32 9.53 -14.40 4.89
N SER A 33 10.58 -13.85 5.47
CA SER A 33 11.85 -14.55 5.71
C SER A 33 12.18 -14.77 7.19
N ARG A 34 11.38 -14.20 8.10
CA ARG A 34 11.61 -14.30 9.55
C ARG A 34 10.33 -14.08 10.33
N ASN A 35 10.26 -14.60 11.54
CA ASN A 35 9.21 -14.22 12.47
C ASN A 35 9.41 -12.75 12.89
N VAL A 36 8.37 -11.93 12.73
CA VAL A 36 8.35 -10.51 13.09
C VAL A 36 7.45 -10.29 14.28
N ARG A 37 8.00 -9.76 15.35
CA ARG A 37 7.24 -9.34 16.52
C ARG A 37 6.57 -8.00 16.25
N LEU A 38 5.27 -8.02 15.96
CA LEU A 38 4.48 -6.83 15.62
C LEU A 38 4.46 -5.80 16.76
N ASP A 39 4.48 -6.27 18.02
CA ASP A 39 4.54 -5.42 19.21
C ASP A 39 5.85 -4.60 19.33
N GLN A 40 6.88 -4.94 18.57
CA GLN A 40 8.17 -4.27 18.56
C GLN A 40 8.42 -3.45 17.27
N MET A 41 7.45 -3.36 16.37
CA MET A 41 7.62 -2.53 15.18
C MET A 41 7.47 -1.04 15.51
N ASP A 42 8.26 -0.23 14.82
CA ASP A 42 8.20 1.23 14.87
C ASP A 42 7.43 1.83 13.70
N GLY A 43 7.19 1.03 12.65
CA GLY A 43 6.35 1.36 11.51
C GLY A 43 6.06 0.16 10.64
N LEU A 44 5.06 0.31 9.77
CA LEU A 44 4.56 -0.73 8.87
C LEU A 44 4.62 -0.27 7.42
N LEU A 45 5.30 -1.05 6.57
CA LEU A 45 5.28 -0.90 5.12
C LEU A 45 4.54 -2.09 4.50
N LEU A 46 3.34 -1.85 3.95
CA LEU A 46 2.60 -2.81 3.15
C LEU A 46 2.97 -2.66 1.67
N THR A 47 3.29 -3.76 1.00
CA THR A 47 3.80 -3.72 -0.39
C THR A 47 2.82 -4.35 -1.39
N GLY A 48 3.07 -4.15 -2.68
CA GLY A 48 2.32 -4.77 -3.76
C GLY A 48 2.30 -6.30 -3.68
N GLY A 49 1.28 -6.93 -4.25
CA GLY A 49 1.08 -8.39 -4.18
C GLY A 49 0.03 -8.89 -5.15
N SER A 50 -0.33 -10.15 -5.01
CA SER A 50 -1.53 -10.76 -5.55
C SER A 50 -2.75 -10.30 -4.76
N ASP A 51 -3.93 -10.63 -5.23
CA ASP A 51 -5.20 -10.27 -4.62
C ASP A 51 -5.32 -10.74 -3.17
N ILE A 52 -6.19 -10.05 -2.42
CA ILE A 52 -6.54 -10.43 -1.05
C ILE A 52 -7.41 -11.69 -1.10
N SER A 53 -7.11 -12.64 -0.24
CA SER A 53 -7.87 -13.87 -0.08
C SER A 53 -9.33 -13.56 0.29
N PRO A 54 -10.32 -14.26 -0.31
CA PRO A 54 -11.74 -13.98 -0.10
C PRO A 54 -12.18 -13.95 1.36
N GLU A 55 -11.55 -14.73 2.21
CA GLU A 55 -11.85 -14.83 3.65
C GLU A 55 -11.58 -13.53 4.42
N PHE A 56 -10.71 -12.64 3.90
CA PHE A 56 -10.40 -11.34 4.49
C PHE A 56 -11.22 -10.19 3.89
N LEU A 57 -11.89 -10.41 2.76
CA LEU A 57 -12.70 -9.38 2.11
C LEU A 57 -13.99 -9.11 2.91
N ARG A 58 -14.40 -7.85 2.97
CA ARG A 58 -15.66 -7.41 3.60
C ARG A 58 -16.84 -7.46 2.64
N GLN A 59 -16.76 -8.32 1.63
CA GLN A 59 -17.77 -8.48 0.57
C GLN A 59 -17.77 -9.91 0.06
N LYS A 60 -18.88 -10.33 -0.55
CA LYS A 60 -18.97 -11.62 -1.21
C LYS A 60 -18.25 -11.57 -2.56
N VAL A 61 -17.48 -12.58 -2.87
CA VAL A 61 -16.89 -12.81 -4.18
C VAL A 61 -17.90 -13.68 -4.96
N LEU A 62 -18.62 -13.06 -5.89
CA LEU A 62 -19.65 -13.77 -6.69
C LEU A 62 -19.03 -14.62 -7.80
N ASP A 63 -17.91 -14.16 -8.35
CA ASP A 63 -17.14 -14.86 -9.37
C ASP A 63 -15.66 -14.91 -8.95
N SER A 64 -15.20 -16.09 -8.57
CA SER A 64 -13.80 -16.28 -8.16
C SER A 64 -12.81 -16.25 -9.34
N SER A 65 -13.28 -16.30 -10.58
CA SER A 65 -12.42 -16.26 -11.77
C SER A 65 -11.77 -14.89 -12.00
N VAL A 66 -12.32 -13.83 -11.37
CA VAL A 66 -11.76 -12.47 -11.43
C VAL A 66 -10.55 -12.28 -10.52
N LEU A 67 -10.31 -13.22 -9.60
CA LEU A 67 -9.18 -13.15 -8.67
C LEU A 67 -7.93 -13.78 -9.26
N ASP A 68 -6.78 -13.30 -8.80
CA ASP A 68 -5.48 -13.91 -9.09
C ASP A 68 -5.46 -15.40 -8.70
N LYS A 69 -4.84 -16.24 -9.55
CA LYS A 69 -4.67 -17.67 -9.27
C LYS A 69 -3.74 -17.98 -8.09
N GLN A 70 -2.88 -17.04 -7.74
CA GLN A 70 -1.84 -17.18 -6.71
C GLN A 70 -2.09 -16.17 -5.59
N ILE A 71 -3.17 -16.36 -4.82
CA ILE A 71 -3.38 -15.63 -3.56
C ILE A 71 -2.50 -16.21 -2.45
N ASP A 72 -2.23 -15.42 -1.41
CA ASP A 72 -1.35 -15.78 -0.29
C ASP A 72 -2.05 -15.50 1.06
N PRO A 73 -2.88 -16.46 1.55
CA PRO A 73 -3.64 -16.27 2.80
C PRO A 73 -2.76 -16.10 4.05
N GLU A 74 -1.55 -16.67 4.05
CA GLU A 74 -0.60 -16.50 5.16
C GLU A 74 -0.13 -15.03 5.23
N ARG A 75 0.24 -14.48 4.09
CA ARG A 75 0.59 -13.07 3.97
C ARG A 75 -0.57 -12.17 4.37
N ASP A 76 -1.77 -12.44 3.90
CA ASP A 76 -2.95 -11.63 4.22
C ASP A 76 -3.21 -11.62 5.72
N ARG A 77 -3.20 -12.79 6.36
CA ARG A 77 -3.36 -12.90 7.82
C ARG A 77 -2.34 -12.05 8.57
N TRP A 78 -1.09 -12.09 8.13
CA TRP A 78 -0.04 -11.28 8.72
C TRP A 78 -0.26 -9.79 8.47
N GLU A 79 -0.59 -9.39 7.24
CA GLU A 79 -0.78 -7.97 6.88
C GLU A 79 -1.97 -7.35 7.64
N PHE A 80 -3.10 -8.06 7.76
CA PHE A 80 -4.24 -7.58 8.54
C PHE A 80 -3.92 -7.46 10.03
N ALA A 81 -3.22 -8.43 10.62
CA ALA A 81 -2.76 -8.35 12.00
C ALA A 81 -1.79 -7.20 12.22
N ALA A 82 -0.86 -6.97 11.28
CA ALA A 82 0.10 -5.87 11.35
C ALA A 82 -0.57 -4.49 11.25
N VAL A 83 -1.62 -4.34 10.42
CA VAL A 83 -2.40 -3.10 10.36
C VAL A 83 -3.09 -2.85 11.70
N GLN A 84 -3.75 -3.85 12.27
CA GLN A 84 -4.43 -3.70 13.57
C GLN A 84 -3.46 -3.28 14.68
N GLU A 85 -2.29 -3.93 14.76
CA GLU A 85 -1.27 -3.60 15.76
C GLU A 85 -0.68 -2.20 15.53
N ALA A 86 -0.42 -1.81 14.27
CA ALA A 86 0.08 -0.49 13.93
C ALA A 86 -0.92 0.60 14.36
N LEU A 87 -2.21 0.41 14.04
CA LEU A 87 -3.27 1.34 14.41
C LEU A 87 -3.42 1.46 15.93
N ALA A 88 -3.45 0.34 16.65
CA ALA A 88 -3.56 0.32 18.11
C ALA A 88 -2.42 1.06 18.83
N ARG A 89 -1.23 1.08 18.23
CA ARG A 89 -0.03 1.73 18.78
C ARG A 89 0.30 3.08 18.18
N GLY A 90 -0.52 3.61 17.28
CA GLY A 90 -0.23 4.87 16.59
C GLY A 90 1.05 4.83 15.74
N ARG A 91 1.44 3.66 15.20
CA ARG A 91 2.66 3.52 14.41
C ARG A 91 2.45 4.00 12.98
N PRO A 92 3.42 4.69 12.36
CA PRO A 92 3.30 5.12 10.98
C PRO A 92 3.11 3.95 10.03
N ILE A 93 2.20 4.14 9.06
CA ILE A 93 1.84 3.15 8.05
C ILE A 93 2.04 3.75 6.66
N PHE A 94 2.80 3.07 5.80
CA PHE A 94 2.83 3.34 4.37
C PHE A 94 2.40 2.10 3.60
N ALA A 95 1.46 2.24 2.66
CA ALA A 95 0.84 1.10 1.98
C ALA A 95 0.82 1.30 0.46
N ILE A 96 1.23 0.28 -0.31
CA ILE A 96 1.46 0.33 -1.76
C ILE A 96 0.63 -0.74 -2.47
N CYS A 97 -0.15 -0.36 -3.47
CA CYS A 97 -0.93 -1.23 -4.36
C CYS A 97 -1.83 -2.20 -3.57
N LYS A 98 -1.54 -3.50 -3.51
CA LYS A 98 -2.25 -4.43 -2.63
C LYS A 98 -2.28 -3.92 -1.17
N GLY A 99 -1.20 -3.32 -0.71
CA GLY A 99 -1.15 -2.74 0.65
C GLY A 99 -2.21 -1.66 0.87
N LEU A 100 -2.48 -0.79 -0.11
CA LEU A 100 -3.60 0.17 -0.05
C LEU A 100 -4.94 -0.57 0.09
N GLN A 101 -5.12 -1.66 -0.66
CA GLN A 101 -6.35 -2.45 -0.62
C GLN A 101 -6.54 -3.13 0.73
N VAL A 102 -5.47 -3.75 1.29
CA VAL A 102 -5.46 -4.31 2.65
C VAL A 102 -5.81 -3.25 3.69
N PHE A 103 -5.20 -2.07 3.59
CA PHE A 103 -5.46 -0.96 4.51
C PHE A 103 -6.91 -0.48 4.45
N ASN A 104 -7.47 -0.32 3.24
CA ASN A 104 -8.87 0.02 3.04
C ASN A 104 -9.82 -1.03 3.64
N VAL A 105 -9.58 -2.32 3.36
CA VAL A 105 -10.44 -3.41 3.85
C VAL A 105 -10.33 -3.58 5.36
N ALA A 106 -9.14 -3.42 5.95
CA ALA A 106 -8.93 -3.46 7.39
C ALA A 106 -9.77 -2.40 8.14
N LEU A 107 -9.98 -1.24 7.50
CA LEU A 107 -10.83 -0.15 7.99
C LEU A 107 -12.30 -0.25 7.53
N GLY A 108 -12.73 -1.42 7.05
CA GLY A 108 -14.13 -1.69 6.72
C GLY A 108 -14.55 -1.39 5.28
N GLY A 109 -13.63 -0.96 4.42
CA GLY A 109 -13.88 -0.70 3.01
C GLY A 109 -14.11 -1.95 2.15
N THR A 110 -14.48 -1.73 0.88
CA THR A 110 -14.66 -2.79 -0.13
C THR A 110 -13.87 -2.51 -1.41
N LEU A 111 -13.74 -3.49 -2.29
CA LEU A 111 -12.98 -3.42 -3.52
C LEU A 111 -13.83 -3.71 -4.76
N LYS A 112 -13.55 -3.01 -5.85
CA LYS A 112 -13.84 -3.47 -7.20
C LYS A 112 -12.84 -4.58 -7.52
N LEU A 113 -13.33 -5.81 -7.68
CA LEU A 113 -12.48 -6.99 -7.80
C LEU A 113 -11.87 -7.17 -9.19
N ASP A 114 -12.41 -6.45 -10.20
CA ASP A 114 -11.82 -6.39 -11.53
C ASP A 114 -12.14 -5.05 -12.18
N ILE A 115 -11.11 -4.33 -12.60
CA ILE A 115 -11.19 -3.10 -13.38
C ILE A 115 -10.30 -3.22 -14.61
N LYS A 116 -10.69 -2.54 -15.69
CA LYS A 116 -9.94 -2.52 -16.94
C LYS A 116 -9.06 -1.26 -17.02
N GLY A 117 -8.00 -1.33 -17.82
CA GLY A 117 -7.20 -0.16 -18.17
C GLY A 117 -6.10 0.23 -17.18
N HIS A 118 -5.98 -0.44 -16.03
CA HIS A 118 -4.98 -0.14 -14.99
C HIS A 118 -3.85 -1.16 -14.87
N ASN A 119 -3.83 -2.18 -15.73
CA ASN A 119 -2.80 -3.23 -15.71
C ASN A 119 -2.23 -3.51 -17.12
N LEU A 120 -2.14 -2.47 -17.94
CA LEU A 120 -1.56 -2.58 -19.27
C LEU A 120 -0.02 -2.63 -19.18
N PRO A 121 0.65 -3.46 -20.01
CA PRO A 121 2.11 -3.63 -19.92
C PRO A 121 2.90 -2.32 -19.99
N GLU A 122 2.49 -1.38 -20.84
CA GLU A 122 3.13 -0.08 -21.02
C GLU A 122 2.98 0.88 -19.85
N GLN A 123 2.03 0.62 -18.94
CA GLN A 123 1.76 1.46 -17.76
C GLN A 123 2.51 1.01 -16.52
N ARG A 124 2.95 -0.25 -16.47
CA ARG A 124 3.45 -0.88 -15.24
C ARG A 124 4.68 -0.21 -14.65
N ASP A 125 5.58 0.27 -15.50
CA ASP A 125 6.86 0.85 -15.09
C ASP A 125 7.05 2.27 -15.67
N ARG A 126 5.99 2.89 -16.23
CA ARG A 126 6.03 4.22 -16.83
C ARG A 126 4.98 5.11 -16.18
N ASP A 127 5.37 6.33 -15.83
CA ASP A 127 4.50 7.34 -15.23
C ASP A 127 3.66 8.03 -16.32
N ILE A 128 2.63 7.33 -16.82
CA ILE A 128 1.78 7.79 -17.92
C ILE A 128 0.31 7.99 -17.55
N GLN A 129 -0.15 7.42 -16.42
CA GLN A 129 -1.51 7.59 -15.94
C GLN A 129 -1.69 8.92 -15.22
N PRO A 130 -2.49 9.88 -15.75
CA PRO A 130 -2.67 11.19 -15.14
C PRO A 130 -3.52 11.11 -13.89
N LEU A 131 -3.18 11.93 -12.88
CA LEU A 131 -3.92 12.06 -11.63
C LEU A 131 -4.63 13.40 -11.50
N ARG A 132 -5.77 13.36 -10.82
CA ARG A 132 -6.47 14.52 -10.26
C ARG A 132 -6.33 14.47 -8.74
N HIS A 133 -5.97 15.58 -8.13
CA HIS A 133 -5.70 15.68 -6.69
C HIS A 133 -6.76 16.47 -5.95
N SER A 134 -7.02 16.07 -4.71
CA SER A 134 -7.76 16.89 -3.75
C SER A 134 -6.95 18.14 -3.37
N ARG A 135 -7.60 19.15 -2.81
CA ARG A 135 -6.91 20.35 -2.30
C ARG A 135 -5.99 20.05 -1.14
N ARG A 136 -6.25 18.96 -0.40
CA ARG A 136 -5.51 18.52 0.79
C ARG A 136 -4.38 17.55 0.51
N ALA A 137 -4.22 17.11 -0.76
CA ALA A 137 -3.14 16.20 -1.11
C ALA A 137 -1.77 16.81 -0.80
N SER A 138 -1.01 16.12 0.03
CA SER A 138 0.34 16.54 0.45
C SER A 138 1.41 16.22 -0.59
N HIS A 139 1.22 15.12 -1.33
CA HIS A 139 2.06 14.75 -2.47
C HIS A 139 1.24 14.79 -3.75
N ARG A 140 1.76 15.45 -4.77
CA ARG A 140 1.07 15.69 -6.04
C ARG A 140 1.96 15.28 -7.20
N PHE A 141 1.64 14.15 -7.79
CA PHE A 141 2.31 13.67 -8.99
C PHE A 141 1.37 13.85 -10.18
N PRO A 142 1.79 14.55 -11.26
CA PRO A 142 0.92 14.79 -12.40
C PRO A 142 0.52 13.48 -13.10
N LYS A 143 1.43 12.50 -13.11
CA LYS A 143 1.22 11.17 -13.67
C LYS A 143 1.90 10.12 -12.80
N VAL A 144 1.36 8.90 -12.81
CA VAL A 144 1.91 7.74 -12.09
C VAL A 144 1.93 6.50 -12.98
N ASN A 145 2.66 5.48 -12.55
CA ASN A 145 2.56 4.13 -13.12
C ASN A 145 1.28 3.42 -12.63
N SER A 146 0.86 2.37 -13.34
CA SER A 146 -0.34 1.61 -12.97
C SER A 146 -0.14 0.13 -13.28
N ALA A 147 -0.34 -0.73 -12.27
CA ALA A 147 -0.13 -2.17 -12.39
C ALA A 147 -1.08 -2.95 -11.46
N HIS A 148 -2.38 -2.65 -11.52
CA HIS A 148 -3.40 -3.27 -10.69
C HIS A 148 -4.68 -3.51 -11.50
N HIS A 149 -5.44 -4.54 -11.14
CA HIS A 149 -6.76 -4.82 -11.71
C HIS A 149 -7.87 -4.75 -10.66
N GLN A 150 -7.52 -4.47 -9.41
CA GLN A 150 -8.48 -4.18 -8.35
C GLN A 150 -8.34 -2.74 -7.86
N ALA A 151 -9.42 -2.19 -7.32
CA ALA A 151 -9.44 -0.81 -6.83
C ALA A 151 -10.40 -0.66 -5.64
N ILE A 152 -10.31 0.44 -4.90
CA ILE A 152 -11.29 0.77 -3.87
C ILE A 152 -12.66 0.99 -4.52
N GLU A 153 -13.69 0.31 -3.99
CA GLU A 153 -15.10 0.55 -4.31
C GLU A 153 -15.74 1.46 -3.25
N ARG A 154 -15.70 1.02 -1.99
CA ARG A 154 -16.15 1.82 -0.84
C ARG A 154 -14.95 2.07 0.08
N LEU A 155 -14.78 3.32 0.43
CA LEU A 155 -13.73 3.76 1.34
C LEU A 155 -13.98 3.22 2.75
N GLY A 156 -12.92 2.81 3.42
CA GLY A 156 -12.95 2.43 4.83
C GLY A 156 -13.15 3.64 5.75
N ASP A 157 -13.44 3.36 7.01
CA ASP A 157 -13.77 4.38 8.01
C ASP A 157 -12.58 5.34 8.23
N ASP A 158 -12.88 6.63 8.35
CA ASP A 158 -11.93 7.72 8.57
C ASP A 158 -10.83 7.89 7.49
N LEU A 159 -10.95 7.19 6.35
CA LEU A 159 -10.08 7.41 5.21
C LEU A 159 -10.52 8.62 4.38
N GLU A 160 -9.57 9.39 3.88
CA GLU A 160 -9.80 10.51 2.96
C GLU A 160 -9.00 10.31 1.67
N VAL A 161 -9.64 10.60 0.51
CA VAL A 161 -8.99 10.47 -0.79
C VAL A 161 -8.16 11.72 -1.09
N GLU A 162 -6.90 11.52 -1.44
CA GLU A 162 -5.97 12.56 -1.86
C GLU A 162 -5.83 12.67 -3.39
N ALA A 163 -5.95 11.53 -4.11
CA ALA A 163 -5.87 11.53 -5.58
C ALA A 163 -6.73 10.45 -6.23
N TRP A 164 -7.14 10.73 -7.45
CA TRP A 164 -7.89 9.85 -8.34
C TRP A 164 -7.23 9.79 -9.71
N SER A 165 -7.38 8.68 -10.42
CA SER A 165 -7.17 8.62 -11.86
C SER A 165 -8.02 9.69 -12.55
N ALA A 166 -7.39 10.48 -13.43
CA ALA A 166 -8.09 11.56 -14.13
C ALA A 166 -9.05 11.03 -15.22
N HIS A 167 -8.87 9.78 -15.66
CA HIS A 167 -9.67 9.17 -16.72
C HIS A 167 -11.02 8.64 -16.23
N ASP A 168 -11.02 7.93 -15.11
CA ASP A 168 -12.19 7.15 -14.66
C ASP A 168 -12.54 7.33 -13.17
N GLY A 169 -11.75 8.14 -12.45
CA GLY A 169 -12.02 8.45 -11.05
C GLY A 169 -11.65 7.34 -10.07
N ILE A 170 -10.92 6.31 -10.49
CA ILE A 170 -10.39 5.29 -9.59
C ILE A 170 -9.51 5.95 -8.52
N VAL A 171 -9.68 5.54 -7.26
CA VAL A 171 -8.91 6.05 -6.11
C VAL A 171 -7.47 5.59 -6.21
N GLU A 172 -6.54 6.54 -6.19
CA GLU A 172 -5.11 6.29 -6.37
C GLU A 172 -4.27 6.65 -5.14
N GLN A 173 -4.79 7.51 -4.25
CA GLN A 173 -4.08 7.90 -3.03
C GLN A 173 -5.06 8.24 -1.93
N ILE A 174 -4.80 7.70 -0.73
CA ILE A 174 -5.60 7.93 0.48
C ILE A 174 -4.72 8.18 1.70
N HIS A 175 -5.29 8.82 2.73
CA HIS A 175 -4.69 8.87 4.05
C HIS A 175 -5.75 8.66 5.14
N LEU A 176 -5.32 8.28 6.34
CA LEU A 176 -6.18 8.15 7.52
C LEU A 176 -6.22 9.50 8.27
N GLN A 177 -7.43 10.04 8.47
CA GLN A 177 -7.64 11.29 9.18
C GLN A 177 -7.26 11.16 10.66
N LYS A 178 -6.80 12.25 11.25
CA LYS A 178 -6.48 12.34 12.69
C LYS A 178 -5.52 11.23 13.19
N TYR A 179 -4.76 10.64 12.30
CA TYR A 179 -3.74 9.65 12.62
C TYR A 179 -2.33 10.22 12.40
N PRO A 180 -1.32 9.88 13.21
CA PRO A 180 0.01 10.49 13.11
C PRO A 180 0.64 10.43 11.72
N PHE A 181 0.57 9.27 11.08
CA PHE A 181 0.92 9.07 9.69
C PHE A 181 0.37 7.72 9.19
N ALA A 182 -0.60 7.75 8.30
CA ALA A 182 -1.00 6.58 7.54
C ALA A 182 -1.41 7.03 6.13
N ARG A 183 -0.61 6.64 5.14
CA ARG A 183 -0.81 6.96 3.73
C ARG A 183 -0.74 5.71 2.90
N ALA A 184 -1.57 5.67 1.86
CA ALA A 184 -1.56 4.56 0.94
C ALA A 184 -1.73 5.05 -0.51
N VAL A 185 -1.04 4.38 -1.43
CA VAL A 185 -1.06 4.67 -2.86
C VAL A 185 -1.34 3.40 -3.67
N GLN A 186 -2.12 3.52 -4.76
CA GLN A 186 -2.45 2.37 -5.61
C GLN A 186 -1.34 2.09 -6.64
N TYR A 187 -0.61 3.11 -7.04
CA TYR A 187 0.56 3.00 -7.91
C TYR A 187 1.79 2.47 -7.15
N HIS A 188 2.90 2.23 -7.87
CA HIS A 188 4.13 1.64 -7.36
C HIS A 188 5.27 2.68 -7.24
N PRO A 189 5.37 3.41 -6.12
CA PRO A 189 6.39 4.43 -5.93
C PRO A 189 7.81 3.87 -5.81
N GLU A 190 7.95 2.60 -5.45
CA GLU A 190 9.25 1.93 -5.37
C GLU A 190 9.95 1.75 -6.73
N ARG A 191 9.25 2.03 -7.85
CA ARG A 191 9.78 1.83 -9.20
C ARG A 191 10.43 3.08 -9.82
N SER A 192 10.26 4.26 -9.21
CA SER A 192 10.82 5.50 -9.75
C SER A 192 11.23 6.48 -8.66
N ARG A 193 12.36 7.16 -8.85
CA ARG A 193 12.88 8.15 -7.90
C ARG A 193 12.03 9.40 -7.76
N ILE A 194 11.14 9.68 -8.69
CA ILE A 194 10.23 10.84 -8.58
C ILE A 194 9.34 10.76 -7.34
N TYR A 195 9.20 9.57 -6.75
CA TYR A 195 8.41 9.30 -5.56
C TYR A 195 9.23 9.22 -4.27
N ASP A 196 10.55 9.48 -4.31
CA ASP A 196 11.43 9.39 -3.13
C ASP A 196 10.86 10.16 -1.93
N SER A 197 10.21 11.31 -2.16
CA SER A 197 9.58 12.13 -1.12
C SER A 197 8.50 11.40 -0.29
N LEU A 198 7.81 10.41 -0.85
CA LEU A 198 6.84 9.58 -0.10
C LEU A 198 7.55 8.71 0.94
N PHE A 199 8.68 8.11 0.55
CA PHE A 199 9.48 7.28 1.46
C PHE A 199 10.20 8.13 2.50
N GLU A 200 10.75 9.28 2.11
CA GLU A 200 11.41 10.23 3.02
C GLU A 200 10.44 10.73 4.10
N ASP A 201 9.21 11.12 3.72
CA ASP A 201 8.19 11.55 4.67
C ASP A 201 7.78 10.41 5.61
N PHE A 202 7.63 9.18 5.10
CA PHE A 202 7.33 8.00 5.91
C PHE A 202 8.47 7.67 6.89
N PHE A 203 9.71 7.62 6.43
CA PHE A 203 10.86 7.25 7.26
C PHE A 203 11.15 8.29 8.33
N ALA A 204 10.98 9.58 8.04
CA ALA A 204 11.09 10.63 9.03
C ALA A 204 10.07 10.49 10.19
N ARG A 205 9.00 9.72 10.02
CA ARG A 205 8.03 9.42 11.09
C ARG A 205 8.42 8.24 11.96
N LEU A 206 9.31 7.36 11.49
CA LEU A 206 9.83 6.25 12.29
C LEU A 206 10.78 6.74 13.39
N GLU A 207 11.46 7.86 13.17
CA GLU A 207 12.47 8.40 14.06
C GLU A 207 11.92 9.27 15.21
N ARG A 208 10.70 9.78 15.05
CA ARG A 208 10.03 10.64 16.03
C ARG A 208 9.32 9.79 17.08
N ARG A 209 10.03 9.42 18.14
CA ARG A 209 9.47 8.91 19.39
C ARG A 209 9.29 10.00 20.41
#